data_8574d180612e3872e84a3a35432ceae7
#
_entry.id   8574d180612e3872e84a3a35432ceae7
#
_cell.length_a   1.000
_cell.length_b   1.000
_cell.length_c   1.000
_cell.angle_alpha   90.00
_cell.angle_beta   90.00
_cell.angle_gamma   90.00
#
_symmetry.space_group_name_H-M   'P 1'
#
loop_
_entity.id
_entity.type
_entity.pdbx_description
1 polymer ?
#
loop_
_entity_poly.entity_id
_entity_poly.type
_entity_poly.pdbx_seq_one_letter_code
_entity_poly.pdbx_strand_id
1 'polypeptide(L)'
;MKRVLLPIGILVVSVAVAVTLIRNPTRVEEAAPEIVPISVRVAEVQTETIRLDVESQGKAQAARQASISANVEGPVAWVSPSLEAGAYVEQGEPLLRLEASDFERAVVRSQAGYDQAAAESAFAAADLERIRELAAKRLASEAELQNAERQATVTEARRAEAEATLEQAKLNQERSVLRAPFNAIVSTRDVELGQFVNRAQSVAVLFDADSIDVRVPLAIRQLGYLDVPAGFRGEFAGETAPAVELVGNYGGKQYTWQGSLLRTEAAIDPNSNTVQAIIRVQQPVAETGLIPLPIGLFVEAKIAGRRIDNVVALPRSVIRNNSQVLVVDAENKMYYRDVEIFRLEQDRVLISGGLLAGERICTSPIQAVVDGMTVQPVVEII
;
A
#
# COMPACT_ATOMS: atom_id res chain seq x y z
N MET A 1 116.29 9.84 -30.45
CA MET A 1 115.09 10.58 -30.84
C MET A 1 113.88 9.74 -31.31
N LYS A 2 114.00 8.36 -31.50
CA LYS A 2 112.83 7.57 -31.98
C LYS A 2 111.87 7.04 -30.92
N ARG A 3 112.20 7.09 -29.61
CA ARG A 3 111.35 6.59 -28.52
C ARG A 3 110.26 7.57 -27.96
N VAL A 4 110.24 8.84 -28.40
CA VAL A 4 109.25 9.84 -27.93
C VAL A 4 108.19 10.11 -29.01
N LEU A 5 108.44 9.71 -30.26
CA LEU A 5 107.42 9.94 -31.34
C LEU A 5 106.27 8.94 -31.33
N LEU A 6 106.41 7.75 -30.77
CA LEU A 6 105.43 6.74 -30.77
C LEU A 6 104.21 7.06 -29.79
N PRO A 7 104.50 7.52 -28.56
CA PRO A 7 103.36 7.98 -27.69
C PRO A 7 102.62 9.21 -28.14
N ILE A 8 103.34 10.16 -28.81
CA ILE A 8 102.70 11.36 -29.37
C ILE A 8 101.79 10.98 -30.54
N GLY A 9 102.19 10.01 -31.39
CA GLY A 9 101.35 9.52 -32.50
C GLY A 9 100.06 8.88 -32.00
N ILE A 10 100.15 8.06 -30.94
CA ILE A 10 98.95 7.41 -30.29
C ILE A 10 98.03 8.50 -29.71
N LEU A 11 98.56 9.52 -29.06
CA LEU A 11 97.78 10.60 -28.49
C LEU A 11 97.05 11.41 -29.56
N VAL A 12 97.67 11.70 -30.68
CA VAL A 12 97.04 12.38 -31.78
C VAL A 12 95.94 11.55 -32.43
N VAL A 13 96.15 10.24 -32.61
CA VAL A 13 95.15 9.35 -33.13
C VAL A 13 93.93 9.18 -32.16
N SER A 14 94.23 9.09 -30.88
CA SER A 14 93.12 8.98 -29.86
C SER A 14 92.29 10.29 -29.79
N VAL A 15 92.94 11.45 -29.92
CA VAL A 15 92.22 12.74 -29.94
C VAL A 15 91.42 12.89 -31.28
N ALA A 16 91.98 12.40 -32.38
CA ALA A 16 91.23 12.43 -33.66
C ALA A 16 90.03 11.51 -33.66
N VAL A 17 90.14 10.30 -33.03
CA VAL A 17 89.01 9.42 -32.87
C VAL A 17 87.94 9.97 -31.89
N ALA A 18 88.41 10.63 -30.83
CA ALA A 18 87.48 11.27 -29.88
C ALA A 18 86.73 12.43 -30.55
N VAL A 19 87.40 13.25 -31.35
CA VAL A 19 86.80 14.36 -32.12
C VAL A 19 85.80 13.85 -33.17
N THR A 20 86.09 12.75 -33.85
CA THR A 20 85.16 12.14 -34.83
C THR A 20 83.90 11.54 -34.11
N LEU A 21 84.04 10.93 -32.94
CA LEU A 21 82.91 10.44 -32.15
C LEU A 21 82.04 11.57 -31.59
N ILE A 22 82.65 12.68 -31.18
CA ILE A 22 81.96 13.87 -30.72
C ILE A 22 81.24 14.60 -31.85
N ARG A 23 81.81 14.60 -33.03
CA ARG A 23 81.28 15.26 -34.25
C ARG A 23 80.19 14.48 -34.95
N ASN A 24 80.12 13.14 -34.72
CA ASN A 24 79.07 12.24 -35.20
C ASN A 24 78.36 11.62 -34.02
N PRO A 25 77.53 12.36 -33.28
CA PRO A 25 76.68 11.72 -32.30
C PRO A 25 75.70 10.78 -33.03
N THR A 26 75.71 9.50 -32.70
CA THR A 26 74.64 8.58 -33.12
C THR A 26 73.33 9.13 -32.63
N ARG A 27 72.52 9.73 -33.52
CA ARG A 27 71.16 10.09 -33.20
C ARG A 27 70.45 8.78 -32.91
N VAL A 28 70.22 8.49 -31.63
CA VAL A 28 69.21 7.53 -31.21
C VAL A 28 67.89 8.12 -31.67
N GLU A 29 67.28 7.62 -32.71
CA GLU A 29 65.91 7.93 -33.09
C GLU A 29 65.08 7.49 -31.87
N GLU A 30 64.63 8.47 -31.09
CA GLU A 30 63.66 8.26 -30.01
C GLU A 30 62.42 7.75 -30.72
N ALA A 31 62.25 6.45 -30.79
CA ALA A 31 61.00 5.82 -31.22
C ALA A 31 59.92 6.37 -30.30
N ALA A 32 59.00 7.11 -30.85
CA ALA A 32 57.82 7.56 -30.12
C ALA A 32 57.21 6.33 -29.43
N PRO A 33 56.88 6.37 -28.14
CA PRO A 33 56.34 5.23 -27.44
C PRO A 33 55.11 4.73 -28.19
N GLU A 34 55.17 3.51 -28.71
CA GLU A 34 54.05 2.86 -29.34
C GLU A 34 52.98 2.74 -28.27
N ILE A 35 51.96 3.64 -28.34
CA ILE A 35 50.83 3.63 -27.37
C ILE A 35 50.03 2.36 -27.68
N VAL A 36 50.29 1.29 -26.93
CA VAL A 36 49.53 0.05 -27.02
C VAL A 36 48.11 0.39 -26.50
N PRO A 37 47.10 0.34 -27.36
CA PRO A 37 45.74 0.67 -26.93
C PRO A 37 45.28 -0.33 -25.84
N ILE A 38 44.75 0.20 -24.74
CA ILE A 38 44.24 -0.62 -23.64
C ILE A 38 42.96 -1.32 -24.10
N SER A 39 42.88 -2.63 -23.94
CA SER A 39 41.67 -3.39 -24.22
C SER A 39 40.60 -3.10 -23.18
N VAL A 40 39.40 -2.69 -23.63
CA VAL A 40 38.27 -2.32 -22.80
C VAL A 40 37.00 -3.06 -23.23
N ARG A 41 36.24 -3.53 -22.29
CA ARG A 41 34.90 -4.07 -22.56
C ARG A 41 33.95 -2.91 -22.82
N VAL A 42 33.16 -3.03 -23.85
CA VAL A 42 32.14 -2.05 -24.21
C VAL A 42 30.79 -2.71 -24.38
N ALA A 43 29.75 -2.05 -23.91
CA ALA A 43 28.36 -2.39 -24.13
C ALA A 43 27.69 -1.39 -25.07
N GLU A 44 26.82 -1.86 -25.92
CA GLU A 44 26.01 -1.00 -26.78
C GLU A 44 24.80 -0.49 -26.01
N VAL A 45 24.54 0.81 -26.10
CA VAL A 45 23.38 1.45 -25.47
C VAL A 45 22.11 1.00 -26.15
N GLN A 46 21.26 0.34 -25.38
CA GLN A 46 19.89 -0.01 -25.80
C GLN A 46 18.92 0.74 -24.92
N THR A 47 17.92 1.35 -25.53
CA THR A 47 16.81 1.96 -24.81
C THR A 47 15.70 0.94 -24.62
N GLU A 48 15.18 0.85 -23.43
CA GLU A 48 14.09 -0.06 -23.08
C GLU A 48 12.99 0.66 -22.31
N THR A 49 11.80 0.04 -22.29
CA THR A 49 10.70 0.47 -21.43
C THR A 49 10.78 -0.32 -20.13
N ILE A 50 10.98 0.37 -19.02
CA ILE A 50 11.09 -0.24 -17.70
C ILE A 50 9.90 0.12 -16.84
N ARG A 51 9.34 -0.86 -16.12
CA ARG A 51 8.38 -0.60 -15.05
C ARG A 51 9.13 -0.33 -13.75
N LEU A 52 8.80 0.79 -13.10
CA LEU A 52 9.36 1.14 -11.80
C LEU A 52 8.58 0.43 -10.71
N ASP A 53 9.20 -0.55 -10.08
CA ASP A 53 8.60 -1.17 -8.91
C ASP A 53 9.04 -0.41 -7.65
N VAL A 54 8.13 -0.31 -6.67
CA VAL A 54 8.38 0.27 -5.36
C VAL A 54 8.34 -0.83 -4.33
N GLU A 55 9.46 -1.02 -3.65
CA GLU A 55 9.57 -2.02 -2.58
C GLU A 55 9.44 -1.36 -1.22
N SER A 56 8.68 -2.00 -0.34
CA SER A 56 8.50 -1.62 1.04
C SER A 56 8.15 -2.86 1.87
N GLN A 57 8.02 -2.70 3.17
CA GLN A 57 7.64 -3.80 4.06
C GLN A 57 6.62 -3.31 5.07
N GLY A 58 5.73 -4.21 5.48
CA GLY A 58 4.68 -3.86 6.41
C GLY A 58 4.09 -5.05 7.13
N LYS A 59 3.15 -4.76 8.02
CA LYS A 59 2.48 -5.76 8.83
C LYS A 59 1.04 -5.96 8.36
N ALA A 60 0.63 -7.20 8.20
CA ALA A 60 -0.75 -7.57 7.90
C ALA A 60 -1.66 -7.28 9.09
N GLN A 61 -2.80 -6.66 8.83
CA GLN A 61 -3.82 -6.29 9.82
C GLN A 61 -5.20 -6.65 9.27
N ALA A 62 -6.18 -6.86 10.16
CA ALA A 62 -7.55 -7.02 9.70
C ALA A 62 -8.02 -5.76 8.97
N ALA A 63 -8.67 -5.91 7.81
CA ALA A 63 -9.23 -4.79 7.06
C ALA A 63 -10.33 -4.08 7.85
N ARG A 64 -11.11 -4.85 8.62
CA ARG A 64 -12.13 -4.38 9.57
C ARG A 64 -11.98 -5.13 10.88
N GLN A 65 -12.18 -4.40 11.97
CA GLN A 65 -12.28 -4.95 13.31
C GLN A 65 -13.54 -4.42 13.95
N ALA A 66 -14.36 -5.30 14.52
CA ALA A 66 -15.54 -4.93 15.26
C ALA A 66 -15.49 -5.49 16.69
N SER A 67 -15.70 -4.61 17.68
CA SER A 67 -16.02 -5.03 19.03
C SER A 67 -17.52 -5.16 19.15
N ILE A 68 -18.00 -6.38 19.31
CA ILE A 68 -19.42 -6.67 19.50
C ILE A 68 -19.74 -6.41 20.96
N SER A 69 -20.66 -5.49 21.20
CA SER A 69 -21.12 -5.13 22.54
C SER A 69 -22.63 -5.32 22.69
N ALA A 70 -23.08 -5.60 23.91
CA ALA A 70 -24.49 -5.73 24.22
C ALA A 70 -25.19 -4.37 24.14
N ASN A 71 -26.28 -4.28 23.37
CA ASN A 71 -27.13 -3.08 23.28
C ASN A 71 -28.20 -3.02 24.37
N VAL A 72 -28.53 -4.17 24.94
CA VAL A 72 -29.46 -4.35 26.07
C VAL A 72 -28.79 -5.22 27.15
N GLU A 73 -29.24 -5.08 28.39
CA GLU A 73 -28.69 -5.83 29.52
C GLU A 73 -29.53 -7.07 29.82
N GLY A 74 -28.89 -8.10 30.36
CA GLY A 74 -29.54 -9.34 30.75
C GLY A 74 -28.58 -10.51 30.93
N PRO A 75 -29.07 -11.64 31.47
CA PRO A 75 -28.28 -12.85 31.56
C PRO A 75 -28.12 -13.53 30.21
N VAL A 76 -26.94 -14.12 29.95
CA VAL A 76 -26.65 -14.90 28.77
C VAL A 76 -27.32 -16.26 28.83
N ALA A 77 -28.29 -16.50 27.95
CA ALA A 77 -29.01 -17.75 27.84
C ALA A 77 -28.38 -18.77 26.89
N TRP A 78 -27.62 -18.25 25.89
CA TRP A 78 -26.97 -19.10 24.90
C TRP A 78 -25.78 -18.38 24.27
N VAL A 79 -24.72 -19.13 24.01
CA VAL A 79 -23.51 -18.71 23.31
C VAL A 79 -23.29 -19.65 22.13
N SER A 80 -23.00 -19.11 20.95
CA SER A 80 -22.71 -19.93 19.78
C SER A 80 -21.46 -20.78 20.01
N PRO A 81 -21.46 -22.05 19.63
CA PRO A 81 -20.22 -22.84 19.58
C PRO A 81 -19.15 -22.26 18.67
N SER A 82 -19.56 -21.50 17.65
CA SER A 82 -18.65 -20.77 16.75
C SER A 82 -18.07 -19.51 17.39
N LEU A 83 -18.53 -19.09 18.58
CA LEU A 83 -17.97 -17.91 19.27
C LEU A 83 -16.77 -18.30 20.13
N GLU A 84 -15.78 -18.94 19.51
CA GLU A 84 -14.51 -19.32 20.13
C GLU A 84 -13.35 -18.65 19.37
N ALA A 85 -12.26 -18.29 20.08
CA ALA A 85 -11.11 -17.64 19.47
C ALA A 85 -10.52 -18.49 18.32
N GLY A 86 -10.38 -17.90 17.15
CA GLY A 86 -9.93 -18.55 15.93
C GLY A 86 -11.04 -19.20 15.09
N ALA A 87 -12.27 -19.27 15.57
CA ALA A 87 -13.39 -19.81 14.80
C ALA A 87 -13.89 -18.80 13.76
N TYR A 88 -14.43 -19.33 12.66
CA TYR A 88 -15.09 -18.55 11.61
C TYR A 88 -16.59 -18.44 11.89
N VAL A 89 -17.15 -17.25 11.61
CA VAL A 89 -18.58 -16.96 11.72
C VAL A 89 -19.06 -16.23 10.47
N GLU A 90 -20.26 -16.56 10.01
CA GLU A 90 -20.88 -15.93 8.86
C GLU A 90 -21.62 -14.64 9.23
N GLN A 91 -21.75 -13.72 8.27
CA GLN A 91 -22.56 -12.52 8.43
C GLN A 91 -24.01 -12.89 8.81
N GLY A 92 -24.55 -12.25 9.87
CA GLY A 92 -25.91 -12.48 10.37
C GLY A 92 -26.04 -13.69 11.29
N GLU A 93 -25.00 -14.53 11.43
CA GLU A 93 -25.00 -15.66 12.37
C GLU A 93 -25.21 -15.17 13.80
N PRO A 94 -26.13 -15.79 14.59
CA PRO A 94 -26.31 -15.44 15.98
C PRO A 94 -25.11 -15.91 16.79
N LEU A 95 -24.47 -14.98 17.50
CA LEU A 95 -23.28 -15.22 18.32
C LEU A 95 -23.65 -15.45 19.80
N LEU A 96 -24.64 -14.72 20.29
CA LEU A 96 -25.07 -14.73 21.66
C LEU A 96 -26.56 -14.40 21.75
N ARG A 97 -27.26 -15.02 22.70
CA ARG A 97 -28.64 -14.69 23.03
C ARG A 97 -28.75 -14.41 24.52
N LEU A 98 -29.35 -13.29 24.86
CA LEU A 98 -29.76 -12.98 26.21
C LEU A 98 -31.10 -13.70 26.53
N GLU A 99 -31.45 -13.81 27.80
CA GLU A 99 -32.73 -14.40 28.21
C GLU A 99 -33.90 -13.60 27.65
N ALA A 100 -34.73 -14.26 26.83
CA ALA A 100 -35.77 -13.59 26.05
C ALA A 100 -37.03 -13.24 26.88
N SER A 101 -37.25 -13.94 27.99
CA SER A 101 -38.51 -13.89 28.73
C SER A 101 -38.96 -12.51 29.19
N ASP A 102 -38.01 -11.66 29.61
CA ASP A 102 -38.32 -10.29 30.06
C ASP A 102 -38.61 -9.37 28.88
N PHE A 103 -37.92 -9.51 27.77
CA PHE A 103 -38.16 -8.74 26.55
C PHE A 103 -39.51 -9.13 25.92
N GLU A 104 -39.83 -10.41 25.85
CA GLU A 104 -41.12 -10.90 25.35
C GLU A 104 -42.29 -10.34 26.20
N ARG A 105 -42.18 -10.39 27.53
CA ARG A 105 -43.17 -9.79 28.41
C ARG A 105 -43.30 -8.29 28.24
N ALA A 106 -42.18 -7.58 27.98
CA ALA A 106 -42.20 -6.15 27.70
C ALA A 106 -42.94 -5.83 26.40
N VAL A 107 -42.73 -6.60 25.34
CA VAL A 107 -43.45 -6.46 24.07
C VAL A 107 -44.95 -6.70 24.26
N VAL A 108 -45.34 -7.78 24.94
CA VAL A 108 -46.76 -8.08 25.20
C VAL A 108 -47.44 -6.96 26.00
N ARG A 109 -46.76 -6.40 27.01
CA ARG A 109 -47.29 -5.29 27.82
C ARG A 109 -47.44 -4.03 26.98
N SER A 110 -46.43 -3.66 26.18
CA SER A 110 -46.46 -2.48 25.32
C SER A 110 -47.51 -2.62 24.20
N GLN A 111 -47.70 -3.84 23.67
CA GLN A 111 -48.74 -4.12 22.67
C GLN A 111 -50.16 -3.87 23.27
N ALA A 112 -50.42 -4.38 24.49
CA ALA A 112 -51.69 -4.14 25.15
C ALA A 112 -51.94 -2.64 25.38
N GLY A 113 -50.90 -1.86 25.76
CA GLY A 113 -50.99 -0.41 25.90
C GLY A 113 -51.27 0.31 24.58
N TYR A 114 -50.65 -0.11 23.48
CA TYR A 114 -50.94 0.41 22.14
C TYR A 114 -52.39 0.10 21.72
N ASP A 115 -52.83 -1.14 21.89
CA ASP A 115 -54.21 -1.55 21.53
C ASP A 115 -55.25 -0.74 22.27
N GLN A 116 -55.04 -0.46 23.57
CA GLN A 116 -55.90 0.43 24.35
C GLN A 116 -55.90 1.86 23.79
N ALA A 117 -54.74 2.46 23.57
CA ALA A 117 -54.62 3.83 23.08
C ALA A 117 -55.22 3.97 21.66
N ALA A 118 -55.04 2.96 20.81
CA ALA A 118 -55.61 2.91 19.45
C ALA A 118 -57.13 2.85 19.49
N ALA A 119 -57.71 2.09 20.40
CA ALA A 119 -59.18 2.05 20.59
C ALA A 119 -59.74 3.37 21.09
N GLU A 120 -59.05 4.04 22.05
CA GLU A 120 -59.42 5.36 22.55
C GLU A 120 -59.38 6.44 21.46
N SER A 121 -58.30 6.42 20.64
CA SER A 121 -58.12 7.36 19.51
C SER A 121 -59.18 7.13 18.42
N ALA A 122 -59.44 5.87 18.05
CA ALA A 122 -60.47 5.52 17.08
C ALA A 122 -61.89 6.00 17.55
N PHE A 123 -62.21 5.82 18.82
CA PHE A 123 -63.46 6.29 19.39
C PHE A 123 -63.56 7.83 19.35
N ALA A 124 -62.52 8.57 19.77
CA ALA A 124 -62.52 10.03 19.75
C ALA A 124 -62.57 10.60 18.31
N ALA A 125 -61.91 9.94 17.34
CA ALA A 125 -61.98 10.32 15.92
C ALA A 125 -63.41 10.14 15.38
N ALA A 126 -64.11 9.03 15.70
CA ALA A 126 -65.49 8.80 15.28
C ALA A 126 -66.47 9.79 15.95
N ASP A 127 -66.22 10.11 17.24
CA ASP A 127 -67.02 11.13 17.93
C ASP A 127 -66.83 12.51 17.34
N LEU A 128 -65.61 12.90 17.05
CA LEU A 128 -65.33 14.18 16.34
C LEU A 128 -66.07 14.26 15.01
N GLU A 129 -66.04 13.21 14.19
CA GLU A 129 -66.74 13.20 12.91
C GLU A 129 -68.24 13.36 13.09
N ARG A 130 -68.84 12.66 14.05
CA ARG A 130 -70.25 12.80 14.42
C ARG A 130 -70.58 14.25 14.85
N ILE A 131 -69.77 14.87 15.73
CA ILE A 131 -69.97 16.22 16.20
C ILE A 131 -69.81 17.24 15.05
N ARG A 132 -68.88 17.02 14.14
CA ARG A 132 -68.69 17.85 12.92
C ARG A 132 -69.94 17.85 12.05
N GLU A 133 -70.53 16.67 11.81
CA GLU A 133 -71.79 16.55 11.07
C GLU A 133 -72.96 17.30 11.76
N LEU A 134 -73.05 17.20 13.07
CA LEU A 134 -74.08 17.92 13.84
C LEU A 134 -73.84 19.42 13.80
N ALA A 135 -72.63 19.93 13.93
CA ALA A 135 -72.29 21.35 13.87
C ALA A 135 -72.59 21.91 12.47
N ALA A 136 -72.32 21.18 11.39
CA ALA A 136 -72.70 21.56 10.03
C ALA A 136 -74.17 21.72 9.87
N LYS A 137 -75.02 20.98 10.62
CA LYS A 137 -76.48 21.12 10.66
C LYS A 137 -76.96 22.09 11.72
N ARG A 138 -76.08 22.87 12.40
CA ARG A 138 -76.33 23.77 13.53
C ARG A 138 -76.98 23.08 14.75
N LEU A 139 -76.69 21.81 14.97
CA LEU A 139 -77.27 21.03 16.09
C LEU A 139 -76.21 20.75 17.19
N ALA A 140 -74.99 21.24 17.06
CA ALA A 140 -73.94 21.21 18.08
C ALA A 140 -73.35 22.62 18.26
N SER A 141 -72.91 22.96 19.47
CA SER A 141 -72.26 24.23 19.81
C SER A 141 -70.78 24.23 19.35
N GLU A 142 -70.22 25.41 19.16
CA GLU A 142 -68.80 25.60 18.82
C GLU A 142 -67.88 25.04 19.95
N ALA A 143 -68.31 25.20 21.22
CA ALA A 143 -67.56 24.64 22.35
C ALA A 143 -67.52 23.11 22.35
N GLU A 144 -68.60 22.41 21.94
CA GLU A 144 -68.63 20.96 21.78
C GLU A 144 -67.68 20.49 20.65
N LEU A 145 -67.69 21.21 19.52
CA LEU A 145 -66.81 20.90 18.42
C LEU A 145 -65.33 21.05 18.85
N GLN A 146 -64.96 22.19 19.46
CA GLN A 146 -63.59 22.41 19.97
C GLN A 146 -63.17 21.37 21.01
N ASN A 147 -64.09 20.90 21.88
CA ASN A 147 -63.81 19.84 22.82
C ASN A 147 -63.55 18.51 22.15
N ALA A 148 -64.33 18.11 21.14
CA ALA A 148 -64.14 16.90 20.37
C ALA A 148 -62.81 16.94 19.57
N GLU A 149 -62.48 18.08 18.96
CA GLU A 149 -61.20 18.27 18.28
C GLU A 149 -60.01 18.13 19.22
N ARG A 150 -60.08 18.77 20.38
CA ARG A 150 -59.04 18.62 21.41
C ARG A 150 -58.92 17.18 21.87
N GLN A 151 -60.03 16.47 22.13
CA GLN A 151 -60.04 15.08 22.59
C GLN A 151 -59.43 14.15 21.53
N ALA A 152 -59.80 14.30 20.26
CA ALA A 152 -59.22 13.54 19.16
C ALA A 152 -57.71 13.80 19.03
N THR A 153 -57.25 15.05 19.14
CA THR A 153 -55.82 15.39 19.13
C THR A 153 -55.04 14.73 20.31
N VAL A 154 -55.61 14.81 21.52
CA VAL A 154 -54.94 14.23 22.71
C VAL A 154 -54.88 12.71 22.65
N THR A 155 -55.95 12.03 22.21
CA THR A 155 -55.94 10.56 22.11
C THR A 155 -55.06 10.06 20.99
N GLU A 156 -54.97 10.81 19.86
CA GLU A 156 -54.04 10.49 18.79
C GLU A 156 -52.57 10.63 19.25
N ALA A 157 -52.22 11.68 20.01
CA ALA A 157 -50.91 11.86 20.61
C ALA A 157 -50.56 10.69 21.56
N ARG A 158 -51.53 10.21 22.39
CA ARG A 158 -51.35 9.06 23.25
C ARG A 158 -51.14 7.75 22.47
N ARG A 159 -51.87 7.58 21.36
CA ARG A 159 -51.67 6.43 20.46
C ARG A 159 -50.23 6.41 19.90
N ALA A 160 -49.74 7.55 19.42
CA ALA A 160 -48.39 7.70 18.88
C ALA A 160 -47.30 7.42 19.96
N GLU A 161 -47.53 7.87 21.22
CA GLU A 161 -46.63 7.58 22.35
C GLU A 161 -46.62 6.06 22.69
N ALA A 162 -47.76 5.40 22.71
CA ALA A 162 -47.87 3.99 22.94
C ALA A 162 -47.25 3.14 21.82
N GLU A 163 -47.40 3.62 20.54
CA GLU A 163 -46.75 3.01 19.37
C GLU A 163 -45.22 3.09 19.48
N ALA A 164 -44.65 4.25 19.82
CA ALA A 164 -43.22 4.39 20.03
C ALA A 164 -42.67 3.51 21.15
N THR A 165 -43.48 3.35 22.24
CA THR A 165 -43.13 2.47 23.35
C THR A 165 -43.13 0.99 22.93
N LEU A 166 -44.06 0.57 22.11
CA LEU A 166 -44.12 -0.79 21.54
C LEU A 166 -42.94 -1.06 20.62
N GLU A 167 -42.63 -0.11 19.71
CA GLU A 167 -41.49 -0.25 18.83
C GLU A 167 -40.16 -0.32 19.60
N GLN A 168 -40.00 0.45 20.65
CA GLN A 168 -38.82 0.35 21.54
C GLN A 168 -38.73 -1.03 22.21
N ALA A 169 -39.83 -1.61 22.66
CA ALA A 169 -39.84 -2.94 23.25
C ALA A 169 -39.47 -4.03 22.25
N LYS A 170 -39.99 -3.95 21.02
CA LYS A 170 -39.64 -4.86 19.91
C LYS A 170 -38.15 -4.73 19.55
N LEU A 171 -37.62 -3.52 19.44
CA LEU A 171 -36.21 -3.26 19.16
C LEU A 171 -35.31 -3.83 20.26
N ASN A 172 -35.69 -3.72 21.53
CA ASN A 172 -34.95 -4.31 22.64
C ASN A 172 -34.95 -5.85 22.56
N GLN A 173 -36.08 -6.46 22.18
CA GLN A 173 -36.19 -7.91 21.95
C GLN A 173 -35.27 -8.34 20.78
N GLU A 174 -35.26 -7.63 19.67
CA GLU A 174 -34.34 -7.90 18.57
C GLU A 174 -32.87 -7.81 18.99
N ARG A 175 -32.52 -6.77 19.76
CA ARG A 175 -31.17 -6.54 20.29
C ARG A 175 -30.74 -7.53 21.38
N SER A 176 -31.62 -8.36 21.89
CA SER A 176 -31.28 -9.46 22.80
C SER A 176 -30.52 -10.60 22.09
N VAL A 177 -30.54 -10.62 20.73
CA VAL A 177 -29.76 -11.55 19.91
C VAL A 177 -28.65 -10.80 19.24
N LEU A 178 -27.41 -11.04 19.66
CA LEU A 178 -26.23 -10.43 19.03
C LEU A 178 -25.81 -11.26 17.82
N ARG A 179 -25.57 -10.62 16.69
CA ARG A 179 -25.22 -11.26 15.42
C ARG A 179 -23.91 -10.72 14.85
N ALA A 180 -23.23 -11.53 14.05
CA ALA A 180 -22.03 -11.10 13.32
C ALA A 180 -22.40 -10.05 12.24
N PRO A 181 -21.73 -8.89 12.21
CA PRO A 181 -22.02 -7.83 11.24
C PRO A 181 -21.44 -8.09 9.84
N PHE A 182 -20.47 -9.00 9.72
CA PHE A 182 -19.80 -9.43 8.50
C PHE A 182 -19.18 -10.81 8.71
N ASN A 183 -18.71 -11.47 7.65
CA ASN A 183 -17.94 -12.71 7.75
C ASN A 183 -16.66 -12.45 8.55
N ALA A 184 -16.49 -13.16 9.64
CA ALA A 184 -15.43 -12.83 10.59
C ALA A 184 -14.71 -14.04 11.17
N ILE A 185 -13.49 -13.80 11.64
CA ILE A 185 -12.78 -14.70 12.54
C ILE A 185 -12.86 -14.09 13.94
N VAL A 186 -13.27 -14.90 14.92
CA VAL A 186 -13.33 -14.46 16.32
C VAL A 186 -11.92 -14.29 16.86
N SER A 187 -11.60 -13.08 17.33
CA SER A 187 -10.31 -12.78 17.97
C SER A 187 -10.34 -13.14 19.46
N THR A 188 -11.34 -12.60 20.17
CA THR A 188 -11.55 -12.86 21.61
C THR A 188 -13.02 -13.03 21.92
N ARG A 189 -13.32 -13.81 22.95
CA ARG A 189 -14.62 -13.93 23.59
C ARG A 189 -14.50 -13.48 25.05
N ASP A 190 -15.33 -12.52 25.43
CA ASP A 190 -15.26 -11.88 26.76
C ASP A 190 -16.48 -12.23 27.65
N VAL A 191 -17.29 -13.21 27.26
CA VAL A 191 -18.52 -13.60 27.98
C VAL A 191 -18.68 -15.10 28.09
N GLU A 192 -19.39 -15.52 29.15
CA GLU A 192 -19.71 -16.92 29.42
C GLU A 192 -21.23 -17.15 29.57
N LEU A 193 -21.68 -18.40 29.39
CA LEU A 193 -23.06 -18.81 29.58
C LEU A 193 -23.49 -18.54 31.03
N GLY A 194 -24.66 -17.93 31.21
CA GLY A 194 -25.21 -17.59 32.52
C GLY A 194 -24.64 -16.30 33.13
N GLN A 195 -23.64 -15.68 32.50
CA GLN A 195 -23.12 -14.39 32.95
C GLN A 195 -24.13 -13.28 32.68
N PHE A 196 -24.24 -12.30 33.60
CA PHE A 196 -25.02 -11.09 33.36
C PHE A 196 -24.19 -10.08 32.57
N VAL A 197 -24.73 -9.57 31.46
CA VAL A 197 -24.09 -8.60 30.57
C VAL A 197 -24.79 -7.27 30.72
N ASN A 198 -23.99 -6.20 30.89
CA ASN A 198 -24.50 -4.84 30.97
C ASN A 198 -24.54 -4.19 29.56
N ARG A 199 -25.32 -3.11 29.43
CA ARG A 199 -25.32 -2.32 28.18
C ARG A 199 -23.93 -1.79 27.90
N ALA A 200 -23.51 -1.83 26.60
CA ALA A 200 -22.20 -1.44 26.09
C ALA A 200 -21.02 -2.29 26.57
N GLN A 201 -21.25 -3.39 27.28
CA GLN A 201 -20.20 -4.35 27.62
C GLN A 201 -19.74 -5.09 26.36
N SER A 202 -18.41 -5.20 26.15
CA SER A 202 -17.83 -6.02 25.10
C SER A 202 -18.14 -7.50 25.31
N VAL A 203 -18.55 -8.16 24.25
CA VAL A 203 -18.89 -9.59 24.21
C VAL A 203 -17.82 -10.38 23.46
N ALA A 204 -17.36 -9.83 22.34
CA ALA A 204 -16.35 -10.44 21.49
C ALA A 204 -15.69 -9.40 20.59
N VAL A 205 -14.49 -9.70 20.12
CA VAL A 205 -13.80 -8.96 19.08
C VAL A 205 -13.73 -9.82 17.82
N LEU A 206 -14.17 -9.26 16.70
CA LEU A 206 -14.23 -9.92 15.40
C LEU A 206 -13.29 -9.24 14.43
N PHE A 207 -12.56 -10.02 13.63
CA PHE A 207 -11.73 -9.57 12.52
C PHE A 207 -12.36 -9.96 11.19
N ASP A 208 -12.24 -9.12 10.18
CA ASP A 208 -12.68 -9.42 8.81
C ASP A 208 -12.02 -10.70 8.31
N ALA A 209 -12.82 -11.64 7.80
CA ALA A 209 -12.34 -12.91 7.26
C ALA A 209 -12.03 -12.81 5.76
N ASP A 210 -12.66 -11.87 5.05
CA ASP A 210 -12.60 -11.80 3.60
C ASP A 210 -11.47 -10.89 3.08
N SER A 211 -10.97 -9.98 3.94
CA SER A 211 -9.99 -8.99 3.52
C SER A 211 -8.93 -8.72 4.60
N ILE A 212 -7.69 -8.61 4.16
CA ILE A 212 -6.56 -8.21 5.00
C ILE A 212 -5.93 -6.95 4.41
N ASP A 213 -5.65 -5.97 5.25
CA ASP A 213 -4.92 -4.76 4.88
C ASP A 213 -3.47 -4.88 5.36
N VAL A 214 -2.53 -4.53 4.47
CA VAL A 214 -1.11 -4.41 4.81
C VAL A 214 -0.75 -2.93 4.76
N ARG A 215 -0.26 -2.38 5.87
CA ARG A 215 0.23 -1.01 5.94
C ARG A 215 1.71 -0.98 5.69
N VAL A 216 2.12 -0.22 4.67
CA VAL A 216 3.52 -0.07 4.27
C VAL A 216 3.92 1.41 4.20
N PRO A 217 5.04 1.81 4.80
CA PRO A 217 5.55 3.18 4.69
C PRO A 217 6.22 3.37 3.33
N LEU A 218 5.80 4.39 2.58
CA LEU A 218 6.42 4.80 1.32
C LEU A 218 7.10 6.16 1.49
N ALA A 219 8.37 6.26 1.12
CA ALA A 219 9.04 7.56 1.09
C ALA A 219 8.36 8.49 0.05
N ILE A 220 8.26 9.78 0.35
CA ILE A 220 7.57 10.75 -0.53
C ILE A 220 8.10 10.68 -1.98
N ARG A 221 9.41 10.52 -2.16
CA ARG A 221 10.02 10.38 -3.49
C ARG A 221 9.55 9.11 -4.23
N GLN A 222 9.21 8.03 -3.52
CA GLN A 222 8.74 6.78 -4.11
C GLN A 222 7.31 6.90 -4.65
N LEU A 223 6.49 7.82 -4.11
CA LEU A 223 5.16 8.10 -4.66
C LEU A 223 5.22 8.59 -6.11
N GLY A 224 6.29 9.29 -6.50
CA GLY A 224 6.52 9.71 -7.88
C GLY A 224 6.80 8.56 -8.86
N TYR A 225 7.07 7.36 -8.36
CA TYR A 225 7.29 6.16 -9.18
C TYR A 225 6.01 5.35 -9.39
N LEU A 226 4.98 5.60 -8.58
CA LEU A 226 3.68 4.95 -8.73
C LEU A 226 2.87 5.65 -9.84
N ASP A 227 2.03 4.88 -10.51
CA ASP A 227 1.06 5.41 -11.46
C ASP A 227 -0.19 5.91 -10.73
N VAL A 228 0.01 6.94 -9.91
CA VAL A 228 -1.02 7.52 -9.06
C VAL A 228 -1.08 9.02 -9.33
N PRO A 229 -2.26 9.58 -9.64
CA PRO A 229 -2.40 11.02 -9.85
C PRO A 229 -1.93 11.81 -8.63
N ALA A 230 -1.11 12.83 -8.85
CA ALA A 230 -0.62 13.69 -7.77
C ALA A 230 -1.81 14.35 -7.03
N GLY A 231 -1.85 14.18 -5.71
CA GLY A 231 -2.93 14.72 -4.88
C GLY A 231 -4.23 13.91 -4.89
N PHE A 232 -4.22 12.69 -5.42
CA PHE A 232 -5.37 11.79 -5.37
C PHE A 232 -5.80 11.56 -3.92
N ARG A 233 -7.11 11.70 -3.68
CA ARG A 233 -7.75 11.41 -2.40
C ARG A 233 -8.88 10.42 -2.65
N GLY A 234 -8.89 9.34 -1.90
CA GLY A 234 -9.89 8.28 -2.02
C GLY A 234 -9.27 6.91 -2.18
N GLU A 235 -10.08 5.96 -2.63
CA GLU A 235 -9.66 4.59 -2.86
C GLU A 235 -9.43 4.35 -4.36
N PHE A 236 -8.33 3.67 -4.67
CA PHE A 236 -8.09 3.15 -6.02
C PHE A 236 -9.00 1.95 -6.24
N ALA A 237 -9.68 1.88 -7.36
CA ALA A 237 -10.61 0.81 -7.65
C ALA A 237 -10.38 0.23 -9.05
N GLY A 238 -10.63 -1.07 -9.20
CA GLY A 238 -10.54 -1.78 -10.48
C GLY A 238 -9.14 -1.73 -11.09
N GLU A 239 -9.07 -1.55 -12.41
CA GLU A 239 -7.83 -1.57 -13.18
C GLU A 239 -6.88 -0.40 -12.87
N THR A 240 -7.35 0.65 -12.21
CA THR A 240 -6.53 1.79 -11.82
C THR A 240 -5.74 1.57 -10.53
N ALA A 241 -6.07 0.53 -9.76
CA ALA A 241 -5.36 0.20 -8.54
C ALA A 241 -4.02 -0.50 -8.89
N PRO A 242 -2.86 0.05 -8.47
CA PRO A 242 -1.58 -0.61 -8.68
C PRO A 242 -1.58 -2.01 -8.07
N ALA A 243 -1.22 -3.01 -8.88
CA ALA A 243 -1.07 -4.38 -8.39
C ALA A 243 0.11 -4.48 -7.42
N VAL A 244 -0.04 -5.31 -6.40
CA VAL A 244 0.99 -5.50 -5.37
C VAL A 244 1.21 -6.98 -5.16
N GLU A 245 2.46 -7.40 -5.22
CA GLU A 245 2.91 -8.70 -4.81
C GLU A 245 3.44 -8.61 -3.37
N LEU A 246 2.91 -9.45 -2.49
CA LEU A 246 3.31 -9.53 -1.09
C LEU A 246 4.04 -10.85 -0.87
N VAL A 247 5.22 -10.79 -0.27
CA VAL A 247 6.05 -11.96 0.00
C VAL A 247 6.31 -12.04 1.50
N GLY A 248 6.12 -13.22 2.09
CA GLY A 248 6.35 -13.40 3.53
C GLY A 248 6.71 -14.85 3.88
N ASN A 249 7.36 -15.00 5.03
CA ASN A 249 7.74 -16.30 5.55
C ASN A 249 6.76 -16.76 6.63
N TYR A 250 6.09 -17.89 6.42
CA TYR A 250 5.16 -18.47 7.38
C TYR A 250 5.42 -19.97 7.52
N GLY A 251 5.57 -20.45 8.75
CA GLY A 251 5.85 -21.88 9.02
C GLY A 251 7.16 -22.39 8.39
N GLY A 252 8.17 -21.52 8.19
CA GLY A 252 9.46 -21.89 7.59
C GLY A 252 9.44 -21.97 6.06
N LYS A 253 8.33 -21.57 5.41
CA LYS A 253 8.20 -21.52 3.95
C LYS A 253 7.86 -20.11 3.52
N GLN A 254 8.32 -19.74 2.33
CA GLN A 254 7.98 -18.48 1.68
C GLN A 254 6.67 -18.62 0.90
N TYR A 255 5.78 -17.67 1.10
CA TYR A 255 4.50 -17.57 0.40
C TYR A 255 4.36 -16.21 -0.26
N THR A 256 3.58 -16.20 -1.33
CA THR A 256 3.28 -14.99 -2.09
C THR A 256 1.77 -14.78 -2.15
N TRP A 257 1.33 -13.57 -1.86
CA TRP A 257 -0.06 -13.14 -1.95
C TRP A 257 -0.18 -11.99 -2.95
N GLN A 258 -1.28 -11.95 -3.67
CA GLN A 258 -1.59 -10.87 -4.58
C GLN A 258 -2.56 -9.89 -3.91
N GLY A 259 -2.25 -8.63 -4.02
CA GLY A 259 -3.07 -7.53 -3.50
C GLY A 259 -3.10 -6.35 -4.45
N SER A 260 -3.77 -5.30 -4.03
CA SER A 260 -3.80 -4.04 -4.75
C SER A 260 -3.61 -2.87 -3.79
N LEU A 261 -2.99 -1.80 -4.25
CA LEU A 261 -2.92 -0.55 -3.50
C LEU A 261 -4.32 0.05 -3.39
N LEU A 262 -4.88 0.04 -2.18
CA LEU A 262 -6.23 0.55 -1.94
C LEU A 262 -6.25 2.08 -1.84
N ARG A 263 -5.36 2.65 -1.03
CA ARG A 263 -5.22 4.10 -0.81
C ARG A 263 -3.91 4.44 -0.14
N THR A 264 -3.58 5.72 -0.14
CA THR A 264 -2.54 6.28 0.71
C THR A 264 -3.17 7.15 1.79
N GLU A 265 -2.60 7.15 3.00
CA GLU A 265 -3.04 8.05 4.06
C GLU A 265 -2.69 9.51 3.70
N ALA A 266 -3.53 10.46 4.13
CA ALA A 266 -3.34 11.87 3.81
C ALA A 266 -2.22 12.54 4.64
N ALA A 267 -1.80 11.91 5.74
CA ALA A 267 -0.80 12.45 6.63
C ALA A 267 0.60 11.92 6.30
N ILE A 268 1.56 12.83 6.26
CA ILE A 268 2.98 12.49 6.17
C ILE A 268 3.51 12.38 7.60
N ASP A 269 4.17 11.28 7.92
CA ASP A 269 4.90 11.16 9.18
C ASP A 269 6.14 12.07 9.14
N PRO A 270 6.22 13.09 10.00
CA PRO A 270 7.30 14.07 9.96
C PRO A 270 8.65 13.49 10.38
N ASN A 271 8.68 12.40 11.15
CA ASN A 271 9.92 11.80 11.64
C ASN A 271 10.58 10.92 10.57
N SER A 272 9.78 10.14 9.86
CA SER A 272 10.25 9.21 8.83
C SER A 272 10.17 9.79 7.40
N ASN A 273 9.47 10.90 7.20
CA ASN A 273 9.17 11.51 5.90
C ASN A 273 8.53 10.50 4.92
N THR A 274 7.61 9.68 5.46
CA THR A 274 6.88 8.64 4.72
C THR A 274 5.37 8.88 4.76
N VAL A 275 4.68 8.34 3.77
CA VAL A 275 3.22 8.21 3.71
C VAL A 275 2.86 6.75 3.87
N GLN A 276 1.85 6.44 4.67
CA GLN A 276 1.36 5.07 4.80
C GLN A 276 0.51 4.71 3.59
N ALA A 277 0.90 3.67 2.88
CA ALA A 277 0.11 3.04 1.84
C ALA A 277 -0.62 1.83 2.41
N ILE A 278 -1.89 1.67 2.06
CA ILE A 278 -2.72 0.56 2.48
C ILE A 278 -2.93 -0.34 1.27
N ILE A 279 -2.46 -1.56 1.37
CA ILE A 279 -2.58 -2.60 0.36
C ILE A 279 -3.64 -3.58 0.84
N ARG A 280 -4.63 -3.89 0.01
CA ARG A 280 -5.68 -4.85 0.32
C ARG A 280 -5.44 -6.17 -0.40
N VAL A 281 -5.50 -7.24 0.36
CA VAL A 281 -5.53 -8.62 -0.11
C VAL A 281 -6.93 -9.15 0.09
N GLN A 282 -7.59 -9.55 -1.00
CA GLN A 282 -8.87 -10.26 -0.95
C GLN A 282 -8.57 -11.75 -0.77
N GLN A 283 -9.18 -12.37 0.23
CA GLN A 283 -8.99 -13.79 0.52
C GLN A 283 -10.30 -14.42 0.98
N PRO A 284 -11.28 -14.57 0.07
CA PRO A 284 -12.54 -15.19 0.44
C PRO A 284 -12.29 -16.61 0.97
N VAL A 285 -12.90 -16.92 2.11
CA VAL A 285 -12.74 -18.21 2.83
C VAL A 285 -13.15 -19.40 1.95
N ALA A 286 -13.94 -19.18 0.93
CA ALA A 286 -14.44 -20.22 0.02
C ALA A 286 -13.38 -20.74 -0.97
N GLU A 287 -12.23 -20.10 -1.16
CA GLU A 287 -11.20 -20.57 -2.09
C GLU A 287 -10.31 -21.62 -1.41
N THR A 288 -10.61 -22.87 -1.68
CA THR A 288 -9.81 -24.02 -1.22
C THR A 288 -8.44 -24.05 -1.92
N GLY A 289 -7.37 -24.03 -1.13
CA GLY A 289 -6.00 -24.24 -1.62
C GLY A 289 -5.06 -23.03 -1.49
N LEU A 290 -5.57 -21.85 -1.23
CA LEU A 290 -4.76 -20.69 -0.90
C LEU A 290 -4.51 -20.63 0.62
N ILE A 291 -3.27 -20.36 1.00
CA ILE A 291 -2.96 -20.11 2.41
C ILE A 291 -3.34 -18.64 2.69
N PRO A 292 -4.28 -18.41 3.63
CA PRO A 292 -4.66 -17.04 3.97
C PRO A 292 -3.47 -16.27 4.55
N LEU A 293 -3.39 -14.98 4.27
CA LEU A 293 -2.38 -14.09 4.86
C LEU A 293 -2.68 -13.93 6.37
N PRO A 294 -1.81 -14.41 7.28
CA PRO A 294 -2.08 -14.32 8.72
C PRO A 294 -1.99 -12.87 9.20
N ILE A 295 -2.97 -12.49 10.04
CA ILE A 295 -2.92 -11.21 10.75
C ILE A 295 -1.68 -11.18 11.64
N GLY A 296 -0.92 -10.09 11.57
CA GLY A 296 0.30 -9.91 12.35
C GLY A 296 1.58 -10.30 11.62
N LEU A 297 1.50 -10.98 10.47
CA LEU A 297 2.67 -11.35 9.68
C LEU A 297 3.33 -10.09 9.07
N PHE A 298 4.67 -10.04 9.11
CA PHE A 298 5.44 -9.08 8.34
C PHE A 298 5.66 -9.62 6.92
N VAL A 299 5.41 -8.75 5.94
CA VAL A 299 5.55 -9.08 4.52
C VAL A 299 6.30 -7.97 3.79
N GLU A 300 7.05 -8.37 2.78
CA GLU A 300 7.64 -7.49 1.79
C GLU A 300 6.59 -7.22 0.69
N ALA A 301 6.41 -5.94 0.34
CA ALA A 301 5.45 -5.50 -0.66
C ALA A 301 6.20 -4.94 -1.87
N LYS A 302 5.94 -5.51 -3.04
CA LYS A 302 6.41 -5.02 -4.33
C LYS A 302 5.23 -4.43 -5.08
N ILE A 303 5.15 -3.09 -5.10
CA ILE A 303 4.07 -2.33 -5.71
C ILE A 303 4.44 -2.02 -7.15
N ALA A 304 3.59 -2.40 -8.10
CA ALA A 304 3.77 -2.09 -9.50
C ALA A 304 3.67 -0.57 -9.74
N GLY A 305 4.74 0.02 -10.23
CA GLY A 305 4.81 1.44 -10.54
C GLY A 305 4.59 1.73 -12.02
N ARG A 306 4.79 3.01 -12.37
CA ARG A 306 4.62 3.50 -13.73
C ARG A 306 5.67 2.93 -14.69
N ARG A 307 5.30 2.84 -15.95
CA ARG A 307 6.24 2.53 -17.03
C ARG A 307 6.95 3.81 -17.48
N ILE A 308 8.24 3.70 -17.74
CA ILE A 308 9.06 4.76 -18.32
C ILE A 308 9.69 4.22 -19.58
N ASP A 309 9.51 4.97 -20.68
CA ASP A 309 10.06 4.65 -21.98
C ASP A 309 11.42 5.33 -22.17
N ASN A 310 12.21 4.80 -23.10
CA ASN A 310 13.51 5.38 -23.50
C ASN A 310 14.52 5.51 -22.36
N VAL A 311 14.57 4.53 -21.48
CA VAL A 311 15.54 4.47 -20.38
C VAL A 311 16.66 3.51 -20.77
N VAL A 312 17.90 3.87 -20.43
CA VAL A 312 19.06 3.01 -20.58
C VAL A 312 19.41 2.40 -19.24
N ALA A 313 19.37 1.07 -19.12
CA ALA A 313 19.78 0.36 -17.92
C ALA A 313 21.20 -0.15 -18.08
N LEU A 314 22.09 0.26 -17.18
CA LEU A 314 23.49 -0.12 -17.18
C LEU A 314 23.92 -0.62 -15.80
N PRO A 315 24.96 -1.47 -15.71
CA PRO A 315 25.55 -1.82 -14.42
C PRO A 315 26.02 -0.55 -13.68
N ARG A 316 25.77 -0.49 -12.38
CA ARG A 316 26.17 0.66 -11.55
C ARG A 316 27.68 0.98 -11.64
N SER A 317 28.50 -0.01 -11.95
CA SER A 317 29.95 0.12 -12.09
C SER A 317 30.40 1.01 -13.27
N VAL A 318 29.51 1.35 -14.22
CA VAL A 318 29.85 2.24 -15.35
C VAL A 318 29.88 3.71 -14.97
N ILE A 319 29.24 4.09 -13.85
CA ILE A 319 29.21 5.49 -13.40
C ILE A 319 30.57 5.92 -12.86
N ARG A 320 31.01 7.08 -13.31
CA ARG A 320 32.22 7.79 -12.90
C ARG A 320 31.86 9.17 -12.37
N ASN A 321 32.66 9.70 -11.47
CA ASN A 321 32.55 11.10 -11.00
C ASN A 321 31.10 11.51 -10.64
N ASN A 322 30.29 10.61 -10.08
CA ASN A 322 28.88 10.74 -9.68
C ASN A 322 27.84 10.76 -10.82
N SER A 323 28.12 11.31 -12.00
CA SER A 323 27.12 11.43 -13.08
C SER A 323 27.70 11.31 -14.48
N GLN A 324 28.92 10.75 -14.61
CA GLN A 324 29.59 10.58 -15.89
C GLN A 324 29.71 9.12 -16.27
N VAL A 325 29.73 8.86 -17.57
CA VAL A 325 30.06 7.56 -18.17
C VAL A 325 31.19 7.75 -19.20
N LEU A 326 31.86 6.64 -19.56
CA LEU A 326 32.90 6.66 -20.59
C LEU A 326 32.29 6.15 -21.89
N VAL A 327 32.18 7.02 -22.90
CA VAL A 327 31.68 6.69 -24.23
C VAL A 327 32.87 6.45 -25.15
N VAL A 328 32.79 5.44 -26.02
CA VAL A 328 33.81 5.11 -27.04
C VAL A 328 33.24 5.46 -28.41
N ASP A 329 33.89 6.38 -29.12
CA ASP A 329 33.48 6.84 -30.44
C ASP A 329 33.80 5.82 -31.56
N ALA A 330 33.50 6.19 -32.83
CA ALA A 330 33.74 5.37 -34.00
C ALA A 330 35.25 5.17 -34.28
N GLU A 331 36.09 6.12 -33.86
CA GLU A 331 37.54 6.12 -33.99
C GLU A 331 38.25 5.38 -32.84
N ASN A 332 37.45 4.72 -31.96
CA ASN A 332 37.90 4.00 -30.75
C ASN A 332 38.61 4.91 -29.74
N LYS A 333 38.19 6.15 -29.65
CA LYS A 333 38.62 7.08 -28.60
C LYS A 333 37.57 7.17 -27.50
N MET A 334 38.01 7.30 -26.27
CA MET A 334 37.17 7.30 -25.08
C MET A 334 37.08 8.70 -24.47
N TYR A 335 35.84 9.11 -24.12
CA TYR A 335 35.53 10.43 -23.57
C TYR A 335 34.59 10.31 -22.36
N TYR A 336 34.75 11.21 -21.40
CA TYR A 336 33.77 11.40 -20.35
C TYR A 336 32.53 12.10 -20.94
N ARG A 337 31.35 11.57 -20.60
CA ARG A 337 30.03 12.11 -20.95
C ARG A 337 29.18 12.25 -19.72
N ASP A 338 28.64 13.46 -19.47
CA ASP A 338 27.64 13.67 -18.42
C ASP A 338 26.33 13.03 -18.82
N VAL A 339 25.69 12.34 -17.84
CA VAL A 339 24.41 11.66 -18.02
C VAL A 339 23.41 12.06 -16.95
N GLU A 340 22.14 12.04 -17.31
CA GLU A 340 21.05 12.27 -16.39
C GLU A 340 20.63 10.96 -15.75
N ILE A 341 21.01 10.77 -14.47
CA ILE A 341 20.66 9.59 -13.71
C ILE A 341 19.22 9.75 -13.22
N PHE A 342 18.32 8.89 -13.71
CA PHE A 342 16.94 8.82 -13.28
C PHE A 342 16.81 8.12 -11.91
N ARG A 343 17.46 6.95 -11.77
CA ARG A 343 17.41 6.14 -10.54
C ARG A 343 18.68 5.29 -10.41
N LEU A 344 19.19 5.22 -9.17
CA LEU A 344 20.23 4.25 -8.79
C LEU A 344 19.55 3.08 -8.08
N GLU A 345 19.70 1.89 -8.63
CA GLU A 345 19.30 0.63 -8.01
C GLU A 345 20.51 -0.08 -7.39
N GLN A 346 20.30 -1.24 -6.81
CA GLN A 346 21.36 -1.95 -6.09
C GLN A 346 22.50 -2.35 -7.03
N ASP A 347 22.19 -2.94 -8.19
CA ASP A 347 23.15 -3.47 -9.15
C ASP A 347 23.23 -2.65 -10.46
N ARG A 348 22.23 -1.81 -10.75
CA ARG A 348 22.13 -1.06 -12.01
C ARG A 348 21.79 0.41 -11.79
N VAL A 349 22.04 1.20 -12.82
CA VAL A 349 21.66 2.60 -12.92
C VAL A 349 20.74 2.79 -14.12
N LEU A 350 19.65 3.53 -13.89
CA LEU A 350 18.71 3.95 -14.95
C LEU A 350 19.04 5.38 -15.37
N ILE A 351 19.30 5.55 -16.66
CA ILE A 351 19.71 6.83 -17.25
C ILE A 351 18.59 7.29 -18.18
N SER A 352 18.11 8.53 -17.96
CA SER A 352 17.05 9.15 -18.75
C SER A 352 17.54 10.06 -19.88
N GLY A 353 18.80 10.47 -19.85
CA GLY A 353 19.35 11.40 -20.84
C GLY A 353 20.87 11.38 -20.90
N GLY A 354 21.42 11.96 -21.97
CA GLY A 354 22.85 12.05 -22.19
C GLY A 354 23.46 10.94 -23.04
N LEU A 355 22.69 9.90 -23.39
CA LEU A 355 23.12 8.78 -24.24
C LEU A 355 22.17 8.56 -25.41
N LEU A 356 22.72 8.16 -26.55
CA LEU A 356 21.96 7.78 -27.74
C LEU A 356 22.00 6.27 -27.94
N ALA A 357 20.93 5.71 -28.47
CA ALA A 357 20.88 4.30 -28.85
C ALA A 357 21.98 3.96 -29.86
N GLY A 358 22.69 2.85 -29.67
CA GLY A 358 23.80 2.41 -30.48
C GLY A 358 25.17 2.97 -30.07
N GLU A 359 25.27 3.90 -29.11
CA GLU A 359 26.54 4.34 -28.57
C GLU A 359 27.22 3.22 -27.76
N ARG A 360 28.56 3.21 -27.77
CA ARG A 360 29.34 2.21 -27.01
C ARG A 360 29.82 2.79 -25.69
N ILE A 361 29.48 2.14 -24.58
CA ILE A 361 29.88 2.54 -23.23
C ILE A 361 30.89 1.58 -22.67
N CYS A 362 31.97 2.10 -22.08
CA CYS A 362 32.99 1.30 -21.41
C CYS A 362 32.45 0.74 -20.07
N THR A 363 32.44 -0.60 -19.95
CA THR A 363 32.05 -1.32 -18.74
C THR A 363 33.25 -1.74 -17.86
N SER A 364 34.48 -1.62 -18.40
CA SER A 364 35.70 -2.00 -17.67
C SER A 364 36.04 -1.01 -16.56
N PRO A 365 36.50 -1.48 -15.38
CA PRO A 365 37.01 -0.61 -14.32
C PRO A 365 38.41 -0.08 -14.69
N ILE A 366 38.49 1.13 -15.25
CA ILE A 366 39.77 1.77 -15.58
C ILE A 366 40.07 2.83 -14.53
N GLN A 367 41.31 2.83 -14.00
CA GLN A 367 41.71 3.71 -12.90
C GLN A 367 42.11 5.11 -13.34
N ALA A 368 42.69 5.26 -14.55
CA ALA A 368 43.11 6.53 -15.08
C ALA A 368 42.68 6.66 -16.57
N VAL A 369 41.80 7.58 -16.84
CA VAL A 369 41.29 7.86 -18.17
C VAL A 369 41.66 9.30 -18.53
N VAL A 370 42.21 9.49 -19.72
CA VAL A 370 42.43 10.81 -20.31
C VAL A 370 41.49 10.94 -21.49
N ASP A 371 40.78 12.06 -21.58
CA ASP A 371 39.89 12.34 -22.71
C ASP A 371 40.60 12.23 -24.05
N GLY A 372 39.99 11.51 -24.99
CA GLY A 372 40.56 11.22 -26.29
C GLY A 372 41.55 10.03 -26.32
N MET A 373 41.66 9.27 -25.23
CA MET A 373 42.54 8.09 -25.16
C MET A 373 42.07 7.01 -26.12
N THR A 374 43.01 6.48 -26.94
CA THR A 374 42.74 5.38 -27.87
C THR A 374 42.62 4.05 -27.10
N VAL A 375 41.56 3.30 -27.35
CA VAL A 375 41.26 2.01 -26.71
C VAL A 375 40.98 0.94 -27.76
N GLN A 376 41.08 -0.33 -27.35
CA GLN A 376 40.67 -1.47 -28.18
C GLN A 376 39.35 -2.03 -27.60
N PRO A 377 38.20 -1.71 -28.22
CA PRO A 377 36.91 -2.14 -27.70
C PRO A 377 36.67 -3.65 -27.92
N VAL A 378 36.26 -4.35 -26.90
CA VAL A 378 35.76 -5.72 -26.96
C VAL A 378 34.26 -5.67 -26.58
N VAL A 379 33.39 -6.00 -27.52
CA VAL A 379 31.95 -5.92 -27.32
C VAL A 379 31.51 -7.01 -26.34
N GLU A 380 30.84 -6.61 -25.26
CA GLU A 380 30.20 -7.48 -24.31
C GLU A 380 28.66 -7.37 -24.52
N ILE A 381 27.98 -8.49 -24.66
CA ILE A 381 26.51 -8.52 -24.69
C ILE A 381 26.05 -8.51 -23.24
N ILE A 382 25.37 -7.44 -22.83
CA ILE A 382 24.78 -7.29 -21.49
C ILE A 382 23.32 -7.72 -21.50
#